data_38316d7c622d565816cc41d79015f26a
#
_entry.id   38316d7c622d565816cc41d79015f26a
#
_cell.length_a   1.000
_cell.length_b   1.000
_cell.length_c   1.000
_cell.angle_alpha   90.00
_cell.angle_beta   90.00
_cell.angle_gamma   90.00
#
_symmetry.space_group_name_H-M   'P 1'
#
loop_
_entity.id
_entity.type
_entity.pdbx_description
1 polymer ?
#
loop_
_entity_poly.entity_id
_entity_poly.type
_entity_poly.pdbx_seq_one_letter_code
_entity_poly.pdbx_strand_id
1 'polypeptide(L)'
;MKTKTEKTLYDKLWEAHLVKKRDDGSSLLYIDRHILHEVTSPQAFEGLRLANRKPWRLDMNVATPDHNISTDAAERKAGVDGIPDEISRIQVKTLDYNCDFFGIREFRMNEMGQGIVHVMGPELGASLPGMTVVCGDSHTATHGAFGCLAHGIGTSEVEHVLATQCLITKKMKNMRVTVNGKLGLGVTSKDVVLAIIGKIGTAGGNGHAIEFSGQVFLDMSIEGRMTVCNMAIEAGARVGMVAVDSKTIEYFKGRKFAPTGNMWAKAEKYWSTLKSDKNATFDLEVELSGEEIIPQVTWGTSPEMVLPVDGFIPRPEDESDPQKRQAIVQALKYMGLKGGSAITDIPVDLVFIGSCTNSRIEDMRAAASIAKGNKVSSTVKQVLVVPGSQMVKAQAEAEGLDDIFINAGMDWREPGCSMCLAMNADKLGAGQHCASTSNRNFEGRQGSGGRTHLLSPSMAAAAAIAGHIVDVRSFESAQ
;
A
#
# COMPACT_ATOMS: atom_id res chain seq x y z
N MET A 1 -19.84 7.57 -40.22
CA MET A 1 -19.69 7.76 -38.75
C MET A 1 -18.49 6.95 -38.32
N LYS A 2 -17.44 7.57 -37.77
CA LYS A 2 -16.36 6.80 -37.12
C LYS A 2 -16.98 6.13 -35.88
N THR A 3 -17.05 4.81 -35.86
CA THR A 3 -17.43 4.08 -34.62
C THR A 3 -16.53 4.54 -33.50
N LYS A 4 -17.13 5.13 -32.46
CA LYS A 4 -16.39 5.56 -31.27
C LYS A 4 -15.77 4.30 -30.65
N THR A 5 -14.45 4.22 -30.64
CA THR A 5 -13.73 3.11 -30.03
C THR A 5 -14.02 3.14 -28.53
N GLU A 6 -14.58 2.07 -28.02
CA GLU A 6 -14.85 1.89 -26.58
C GLU A 6 -13.50 1.83 -25.84
N LYS A 7 -13.39 2.52 -24.68
CA LYS A 7 -12.12 2.73 -23.97
C LYS A 7 -12.19 2.21 -22.54
N THR A 8 -11.10 1.64 -22.09
CA THR A 8 -10.91 1.32 -20.66
C THR A 8 -10.70 2.60 -19.86
N LEU A 9 -10.81 2.51 -18.52
CA LEU A 9 -10.47 3.62 -17.62
C LEU A 9 -9.02 4.06 -17.84
N TYR A 10 -8.09 3.11 -17.96
CA TYR A 10 -6.69 3.40 -18.24
C TYR A 10 -6.49 4.16 -19.56
N ASP A 11 -7.16 3.73 -20.64
CA ASP A 11 -7.09 4.41 -21.94
C ASP A 11 -7.58 5.86 -21.86
N LYS A 12 -8.68 6.10 -21.14
CA LYS A 12 -9.23 7.46 -20.94
C LYS A 12 -8.25 8.36 -20.21
N LEU A 13 -7.67 7.86 -19.11
CA LEU A 13 -6.69 8.61 -18.32
C LEU A 13 -5.41 8.85 -19.11
N TRP A 14 -4.91 7.83 -19.78
CA TRP A 14 -3.72 7.96 -20.62
C TRP A 14 -3.88 9.03 -21.71
N GLU A 15 -4.97 8.97 -22.45
CA GLU A 15 -5.22 9.91 -23.55
C GLU A 15 -5.45 11.34 -23.07
N ALA A 16 -6.08 11.52 -21.89
CA ALA A 16 -6.30 12.84 -21.30
C ALA A 16 -4.98 13.54 -20.90
N HIS A 17 -3.93 12.77 -20.60
CA HIS A 17 -2.63 13.29 -20.14
C HIS A 17 -1.51 13.16 -21.16
N LEU A 18 -1.79 12.58 -22.34
CA LEU A 18 -0.80 12.41 -23.40
C LEU A 18 -0.42 13.74 -24.02
N VAL A 19 0.81 14.19 -23.78
CA VAL A 19 1.36 15.42 -24.37
C VAL A 19 1.89 15.14 -25.78
N LYS A 20 2.69 14.07 -25.95
CA LYS A 20 3.32 13.73 -27.23
C LYS A 20 3.68 12.25 -27.31
N LYS A 21 3.39 11.62 -28.45
CA LYS A 21 3.99 10.34 -28.82
C LYS A 21 5.35 10.60 -29.45
N ARG A 22 6.35 9.79 -29.11
CA ARG A 22 7.70 9.85 -29.64
C ARG A 22 7.93 8.75 -30.68
N ASP A 23 8.93 8.94 -31.54
CA ASP A 23 9.22 8.01 -32.63
C ASP A 23 9.77 6.66 -32.13
N ASP A 24 10.33 6.63 -30.90
CA ASP A 24 10.84 5.42 -30.26
C ASP A 24 9.72 4.57 -29.58
N GLY A 25 8.47 4.94 -29.79
CA GLY A 25 7.30 4.27 -29.21
C GLY A 25 7.02 4.65 -27.75
N SER A 26 7.83 5.51 -27.13
CA SER A 26 7.54 6.10 -25.83
C SER A 26 6.57 7.29 -25.97
N SER A 27 6.09 7.78 -24.85
CA SER A 27 5.17 8.93 -24.77
C SER A 27 5.59 9.87 -23.67
N LEU A 28 5.39 11.15 -23.89
CA LEU A 28 5.48 12.18 -22.87
C LEU A 28 4.10 12.33 -22.24
N LEU A 29 4.00 12.02 -20.96
CA LEU A 29 2.76 12.06 -20.17
C LEU A 29 2.83 13.21 -19.19
N TYR A 30 1.80 14.06 -19.13
CA TYR A 30 1.67 15.11 -18.12
C TYR A 30 1.37 14.51 -16.76
N ILE A 31 1.96 15.04 -15.68
CA ILE A 31 1.77 14.60 -14.31
C ILE A 31 1.06 15.68 -13.51
N ASP A 32 -0.14 15.36 -12.99
CA ASP A 32 -0.94 16.32 -12.21
C ASP A 32 -0.45 16.44 -10.76
N ARG A 33 0.04 15.35 -10.16
CA ARG A 33 0.51 15.35 -8.79
C ARG A 33 1.82 14.58 -8.64
N HIS A 34 2.78 15.19 -8.00
CA HIS A 34 4.03 14.56 -7.58
C HIS A 34 4.12 14.59 -6.06
N ILE A 35 4.18 13.41 -5.43
CA ILE A 35 4.35 13.28 -3.99
C ILE A 35 5.81 12.92 -3.72
N LEU A 36 6.42 13.62 -2.78
CA LEU A 36 7.86 13.52 -2.47
C LEU A 36 8.07 13.04 -1.05
N HIS A 37 9.12 12.26 -0.84
CA HIS A 37 9.58 11.85 0.47
C HIS A 37 11.12 11.86 0.55
N GLU A 38 11.68 11.65 1.73
CA GLU A 38 13.09 11.84 2.04
C GLU A 38 14.04 10.82 1.39
N VAL A 39 13.55 9.65 0.96
CA VAL A 39 14.43 8.57 0.45
C VAL A 39 14.87 8.80 -0.99
N THR A 40 13.97 9.20 -1.88
CA THR A 40 14.23 9.28 -3.33
C THR A 40 14.39 10.70 -3.86
N SER A 41 14.15 11.73 -3.04
CA SER A 41 14.21 13.13 -3.47
C SER A 41 15.58 13.79 -3.35
N PRO A 42 16.52 13.41 -2.46
CA PRO A 42 17.76 14.15 -2.26
C PRO A 42 18.60 14.33 -3.53
N GLN A 43 18.87 13.24 -4.25
CA GLN A 43 19.64 13.27 -5.49
C GLN A 43 18.91 14.01 -6.63
N ALA A 44 17.56 13.91 -6.68
CA ALA A 44 16.77 14.62 -7.67
C ALA A 44 16.86 16.14 -7.47
N PHE A 45 16.78 16.62 -6.23
CA PHE A 45 16.98 18.04 -5.93
C PHE A 45 18.41 18.50 -6.19
N GLU A 46 19.42 17.66 -5.89
CA GLU A 46 20.81 17.97 -6.20
C GLU A 46 21.02 18.11 -7.72
N GLY A 47 20.45 17.19 -8.52
CA GLY A 47 20.49 17.30 -9.98
C GLY A 47 19.89 18.61 -10.49
N LEU A 48 18.78 19.07 -9.92
CA LEU A 48 18.20 20.38 -10.27
C LEU A 48 19.16 21.53 -9.94
N ARG A 49 19.80 21.52 -8.76
CA ARG A 49 20.78 22.56 -8.35
C ARG A 49 21.99 22.59 -9.30
N LEU A 50 22.57 21.43 -9.57
CA LEU A 50 23.74 21.32 -10.47
C LEU A 50 23.41 21.78 -11.89
N ALA A 51 22.20 21.51 -12.36
CA ALA A 51 21.70 21.94 -13.67
C ALA A 51 21.19 23.40 -13.69
N ASN A 52 21.25 24.12 -12.55
CA ASN A 52 20.67 25.44 -12.34
C ASN A 52 19.18 25.52 -12.77
N ARG A 53 18.41 24.50 -12.43
CA ARG A 53 16.99 24.38 -12.73
C ARG A 53 16.16 24.54 -11.47
N LYS A 54 14.89 24.97 -11.66
CA LYS A 54 13.88 25.03 -10.60
C LYS A 54 12.73 24.10 -10.93
N PRO A 55 12.01 23.58 -9.92
CA PRO A 55 10.76 22.88 -10.18
C PRO A 55 9.79 23.80 -10.94
N TRP A 56 9.13 23.24 -11.95
CA TRP A 56 8.29 24.06 -12.84
C TRP A 56 6.94 24.41 -12.19
N ARG A 57 6.28 23.46 -11.53
CA ARG A 57 4.96 23.64 -10.93
C ARG A 57 5.02 23.31 -9.45
N LEU A 58 5.29 24.32 -8.62
CA LEU A 58 5.44 24.14 -7.17
C LEU A 58 4.16 23.61 -6.50
N ASP A 59 3.00 24.11 -6.94
CA ASP A 59 1.68 23.75 -6.45
C ASP A 59 1.25 22.31 -6.75
N MET A 60 1.92 21.65 -7.70
CA MET A 60 1.69 20.26 -8.05
C MET A 60 2.53 19.28 -7.23
N ASN A 61 3.49 19.78 -6.45
CA ASN A 61 4.37 18.97 -5.61
C ASN A 61 3.95 19.07 -4.15
N VAL A 62 3.92 17.94 -3.45
CA VAL A 62 3.64 17.85 -2.02
C VAL A 62 4.65 16.89 -1.40
N ALA A 63 5.26 17.28 -0.28
CA ALA A 63 6.28 16.48 0.39
C ALA A 63 5.89 16.11 1.82
N THR A 64 6.38 14.97 2.30
CA THR A 64 6.32 14.56 3.70
C THR A 64 7.40 13.50 3.98
N PRO A 65 8.06 13.49 5.15
CA PRO A 65 8.91 12.39 5.55
C PRO A 65 8.05 11.24 6.10
N ASP A 66 8.38 9.99 5.75
CA ASP A 66 7.61 8.82 6.17
C ASP A 66 8.43 7.54 6.43
N HIS A 67 9.58 7.35 5.80
CA HIS A 67 10.38 6.13 5.87
C HIS A 67 11.41 6.15 7.00
N ASN A 68 12.15 7.24 7.14
CA ASN A 68 13.31 7.39 8.04
C ASN A 68 12.95 8.07 9.36
N ILE A 69 11.70 8.29 9.63
CA ILE A 69 11.23 8.89 10.87
C ILE A 69 11.03 7.82 11.94
N SER A 70 11.29 8.17 13.19
CA SER A 70 11.01 7.27 14.31
C SER A 70 9.52 7.13 14.56
N THR A 71 9.10 5.96 15.00
CA THR A 71 7.75 5.68 15.50
C THR A 71 7.70 5.63 17.04
N ASP A 72 8.84 5.78 17.72
CA ASP A 72 8.91 5.91 19.18
C ASP A 72 8.47 7.30 19.61
N ALA A 73 7.58 7.38 20.61
CA ALA A 73 7.01 8.65 21.07
C ALA A 73 8.03 9.58 21.73
N ALA A 74 9.03 9.05 22.45
CA ALA A 74 10.05 9.85 23.09
C ALA A 74 11.03 10.46 22.05
N GLU A 75 11.44 9.66 21.07
CA GLU A 75 12.28 10.12 19.96
C GLU A 75 11.54 11.15 19.10
N ARG A 76 10.25 10.91 18.81
CA ARG A 76 9.40 11.86 18.05
C ARG A 76 9.25 13.21 18.74
N LYS A 77 9.14 13.21 20.07
CA LYS A 77 9.05 14.45 20.86
C LYS A 77 10.30 15.32 20.74
N ALA A 78 11.46 14.72 20.52
CA ALA A 78 12.72 15.45 20.31
C ALA A 78 12.84 16.02 18.87
N GLY A 79 11.85 15.79 17.99
CA GLY A 79 11.87 16.25 16.62
C GLY A 79 12.84 15.46 15.73
N VAL A 80 13.27 16.06 14.61
CA VAL A 80 14.19 15.39 13.66
C VAL A 80 15.53 15.03 14.34
N ASP A 81 15.98 15.82 15.31
CA ASP A 81 17.22 15.54 16.05
C ASP A 81 17.11 14.30 16.96
N GLY A 82 15.88 13.87 17.28
CA GLY A 82 15.61 12.65 18.02
C GLY A 82 15.73 11.35 17.21
N ILE A 83 15.92 11.43 15.90
CA ILE A 83 16.11 10.24 15.06
C ILE A 83 17.51 9.65 15.35
N PRO A 84 17.59 8.40 15.89
CA PRO A 84 18.87 7.84 16.34
C PRO A 84 19.84 7.57 15.19
N ASP A 85 19.35 7.03 14.07
CA ASP A 85 20.17 6.74 12.90
C ASP A 85 20.58 8.04 12.20
N GLU A 86 21.90 8.24 12.04
CA GLU A 86 22.46 9.46 11.48
C GLU A 86 22.08 9.67 10.02
N ILE A 87 22.08 8.59 9.21
CA ILE A 87 21.74 8.67 7.78
C ILE A 87 20.28 9.04 7.63
N SER A 88 19.40 8.38 8.37
CA SER A 88 17.95 8.68 8.39
C SER A 88 17.70 10.14 8.78
N ARG A 89 18.37 10.62 9.83
CA ARG A 89 18.27 12.02 10.27
C ARG A 89 18.73 13.02 9.21
N ILE A 90 19.84 12.73 8.52
CA ILE A 90 20.34 13.57 7.42
C ILE A 90 19.34 13.60 6.27
N GLN A 91 18.74 12.46 5.90
CA GLN A 91 17.76 12.41 4.80
C GLN A 91 16.51 13.24 5.10
N VAL A 92 15.98 13.17 6.32
CA VAL A 92 14.81 14.00 6.72
C VAL A 92 15.18 15.49 6.70
N LYS A 93 16.33 15.89 7.30
CA LYS A 93 16.82 17.30 7.24
C LYS A 93 17.05 17.77 5.81
N THR A 94 17.49 16.90 4.92
CA THR A 94 17.71 17.23 3.50
C THR A 94 16.39 17.46 2.79
N LEU A 95 15.33 16.71 3.11
CA LEU A 95 14.00 16.98 2.58
C LEU A 95 13.49 18.36 3.02
N ASP A 96 13.54 18.64 4.35
CA ASP A 96 13.14 19.94 4.92
C ASP A 96 13.89 21.09 4.21
N TYR A 97 15.22 20.98 4.10
CA TYR A 97 16.05 21.98 3.43
C TYR A 97 15.67 22.19 1.96
N ASN A 98 15.47 21.09 1.22
CA ASN A 98 15.11 21.17 -0.20
C ASN A 98 13.73 21.78 -0.42
N CYS A 99 12.78 21.42 0.42
CA CYS A 99 11.42 21.99 0.36
C CYS A 99 11.44 23.50 0.63
N ASP A 100 12.18 23.94 1.65
CA ASP A 100 12.37 25.38 1.94
C ASP A 100 13.06 26.11 0.80
N PHE A 101 14.17 25.55 0.29
CA PHE A 101 14.98 26.16 -0.76
C PHE A 101 14.21 26.38 -2.07
N PHE A 102 13.39 25.38 -2.46
CA PHE A 102 12.61 25.43 -3.70
C PHE A 102 11.19 25.98 -3.51
N GLY A 103 10.71 26.13 -2.27
CA GLY A 103 9.35 26.60 -1.96
C GLY A 103 8.28 25.52 -2.19
N ILE A 104 8.61 24.24 -2.01
CA ILE A 104 7.68 23.13 -2.13
C ILE A 104 6.91 22.97 -0.80
N ARG A 105 5.60 22.75 -0.89
CA ARG A 105 4.76 22.45 0.27
C ARG A 105 5.16 21.13 0.90
N GLU A 106 5.62 21.19 2.13
CA GLU A 106 5.91 20.02 2.97
C GLU A 106 4.95 19.94 4.15
N PHE A 107 4.60 18.72 4.54
CA PHE A 107 4.01 18.36 5.81
C PHE A 107 5.10 17.70 6.65
N ARG A 108 5.73 18.47 7.51
CA ARG A 108 6.89 18.06 8.30
C ARG A 108 6.51 17.06 9.38
N MET A 109 7.51 16.37 9.89
CA MET A 109 7.36 15.46 11.03
C MET A 109 6.60 16.14 12.17
N ASN A 110 5.59 15.47 12.73
CA ASN A 110 4.67 15.94 13.77
C ASN A 110 3.61 16.98 13.33
N GLU A 111 3.59 17.48 12.08
CA GLU A 111 2.46 18.25 11.59
C GLU A 111 1.24 17.35 11.38
N MET A 112 0.03 17.87 11.61
CA MET A 112 -1.23 17.11 11.46
C MET A 112 -1.42 16.49 10.07
N GLY A 113 -0.84 17.06 9.03
CA GLY A 113 -0.88 16.50 7.67
C GLY A 113 0.24 15.51 7.35
N GLN A 114 1.17 15.24 8.30
CA GLN A 114 2.25 14.28 8.10
C GLN A 114 1.72 12.84 8.16
N GLY A 115 2.28 11.99 7.32
CA GLY A 115 1.96 10.56 7.28
C GLY A 115 2.67 9.87 6.13
N ILE A 116 2.44 8.58 6.02
CA ILE A 116 2.88 7.79 4.87
C ILE A 116 2.30 8.41 3.60
N VAL A 117 3.13 8.67 2.59
CA VAL A 117 2.74 9.39 1.36
C VAL A 117 1.44 8.85 0.72
N HIS A 118 1.20 7.53 0.78
CA HIS A 118 0.01 6.90 0.23
C HIS A 118 -1.19 6.87 1.19
N VAL A 119 -1.04 7.40 2.40
CA VAL A 119 -2.11 7.61 3.38
C VAL A 119 -2.47 9.09 3.43
N MET A 120 -1.49 9.97 3.71
CA MET A 120 -1.74 11.41 3.82
C MET A 120 -2.20 12.05 2.52
N GLY A 121 -1.67 11.57 1.36
CA GLY A 121 -2.04 12.10 0.05
C GLY A 121 -3.55 12.03 -0.21
N PRO A 122 -4.18 10.85 -0.12
CA PRO A 122 -5.64 10.71 -0.18
C PRO A 122 -6.39 11.46 0.92
N GLU A 123 -5.95 11.38 2.17
CA GLU A 123 -6.60 12.06 3.30
C GLU A 123 -6.68 13.56 3.13
N LEU A 124 -5.65 14.17 2.57
CA LEU A 124 -5.64 15.61 2.27
C LEU A 124 -6.37 15.96 0.96
N GLY A 125 -6.71 14.95 0.13
CA GLY A 125 -7.22 15.18 -1.23
C GLY A 125 -6.13 15.66 -2.19
N ALA A 126 -4.85 15.35 -1.90
CA ALA A 126 -3.73 15.69 -2.79
C ALA A 126 -3.76 14.87 -4.07
N SER A 127 -4.33 13.66 -4.04
CA SER A 127 -4.68 12.85 -5.21
C SER A 127 -6.19 12.81 -5.37
N LEU A 128 -6.70 13.21 -6.53
CA LEU A 128 -8.12 13.28 -6.85
C LEU A 128 -8.44 12.44 -8.09
N PRO A 129 -9.69 11.96 -8.25
CA PRO A 129 -10.07 11.15 -9.40
C PRO A 129 -9.71 11.81 -10.75
N GLY A 130 -9.17 11.02 -11.64
CA GLY A 130 -8.78 11.47 -12.98
C GLY A 130 -7.37 12.03 -13.10
N MET A 131 -6.63 12.21 -12.00
CA MET A 131 -5.25 12.69 -12.00
C MET A 131 -4.25 11.60 -12.41
N THR A 132 -3.12 12.04 -12.98
CA THR A 132 -1.87 11.29 -13.00
C THR A 132 -1.10 11.61 -11.73
N VAL A 133 -0.67 10.57 -10.99
CA VAL A 133 0.04 10.70 -9.70
C VAL A 133 1.33 9.90 -9.73
N VAL A 134 2.44 10.54 -9.37
CA VAL A 134 3.73 9.85 -9.24
C VAL A 134 4.38 10.13 -7.90
N CYS A 135 5.19 9.17 -7.44
CA CYS A 135 6.01 9.25 -6.24
C CYS A 135 7.24 8.35 -6.41
N GLY A 136 8.31 8.65 -5.72
CA GLY A 136 9.50 7.79 -5.68
C GLY A 136 9.33 6.50 -4.85
N ASP A 137 8.09 6.05 -4.66
CA ASP A 137 7.72 4.82 -3.94
C ASP A 137 6.94 3.87 -4.84
N SER A 138 7.25 2.57 -4.77
CA SER A 138 6.65 1.54 -5.64
C SER A 138 5.15 1.32 -5.39
N HIS A 139 4.63 1.67 -4.21
CA HIS A 139 3.21 1.50 -3.86
C HIS A 139 2.32 2.69 -4.24
N THR A 140 2.79 3.57 -5.12
CA THR A 140 2.02 4.72 -5.65
C THR A 140 0.73 4.29 -6.36
N ALA A 141 0.65 3.06 -6.84
CA ALA A 141 -0.59 2.49 -7.37
C ALA A 141 -1.77 2.55 -6.39
N THR A 142 -1.54 2.73 -5.08
CA THR A 142 -2.57 2.97 -4.07
C THR A 142 -3.59 4.03 -4.50
N HIS A 143 -3.11 5.11 -5.14
CA HIS A 143 -3.96 6.21 -5.60
C HIS A 143 -4.90 5.82 -6.75
N GLY A 144 -4.69 4.68 -7.40
CA GLY A 144 -5.60 4.13 -8.40
C GLY A 144 -6.95 3.70 -7.83
N ALA A 145 -7.07 3.52 -6.52
CA ALA A 145 -8.33 3.27 -5.81
C ALA A 145 -9.40 4.34 -6.07
N PHE A 146 -8.97 5.52 -6.50
CA PHE A 146 -9.83 6.69 -6.80
C PHE A 146 -9.97 6.93 -8.30
N GLY A 147 -9.57 6.00 -9.16
CA GLY A 147 -9.52 6.25 -10.61
C GLY A 147 -8.43 7.24 -11.01
N CYS A 148 -7.28 7.24 -10.34
CA CYS A 148 -6.07 7.91 -10.77
C CYS A 148 -5.21 6.99 -11.64
N LEU A 149 -4.47 7.54 -12.58
CA LEU A 149 -3.35 6.87 -13.23
C LEU A 149 -2.11 7.12 -12.37
N ALA A 150 -1.80 6.17 -11.47
CA ALA A 150 -0.79 6.34 -10.45
C ALA A 150 0.25 5.22 -10.47
N HIS A 151 1.54 5.56 -10.39
CA HIS A 151 2.61 4.58 -10.31
C HIS A 151 3.91 5.15 -9.76
N GLY A 152 4.75 4.27 -9.20
CA GLY A 152 6.09 4.59 -8.73
C GLY A 152 7.05 4.96 -9.86
N ILE A 153 8.01 5.85 -9.54
CA ILE A 153 9.07 6.32 -10.44
C ILE A 153 10.43 6.27 -9.74
N GLY A 154 11.50 6.15 -10.54
CA GLY A 154 12.88 6.18 -10.04
C GLY A 154 13.38 7.60 -9.77
N THR A 155 14.49 7.73 -9.04
CA THR A 155 15.09 9.03 -8.66
C THR A 155 15.35 9.96 -9.83
N SER A 156 15.86 9.45 -10.98
CA SER A 156 16.09 10.27 -12.17
C SER A 156 14.78 10.76 -12.80
N GLU A 157 13.69 9.97 -12.68
CA GLU A 157 12.37 10.37 -13.12
C GLU A 157 11.75 11.40 -12.17
N VAL A 158 12.05 11.32 -10.85
CA VAL A 158 11.67 12.37 -9.86
C VAL A 158 12.27 13.72 -10.27
N GLU A 159 13.57 13.77 -10.60
CA GLU A 159 14.20 15.00 -11.10
C GLU A 159 13.51 15.51 -12.36
N HIS A 160 13.26 14.61 -13.32
CA HIS A 160 12.63 14.97 -14.60
C HIS A 160 11.23 15.55 -14.40
N VAL A 161 10.40 14.94 -13.53
CA VAL A 161 9.06 15.42 -13.23
C VAL A 161 9.09 16.75 -12.49
N LEU A 162 9.99 16.94 -11.53
CA LEU A 162 10.19 18.25 -10.88
C LEU A 162 10.49 19.35 -11.88
N ALA A 163 11.40 19.08 -12.85
CA ALA A 163 11.83 20.05 -13.84
C ALA A 163 10.78 20.36 -14.92
N THR A 164 9.93 19.39 -15.29
CA THR A 164 9.10 19.46 -16.51
C THR A 164 7.62 19.21 -16.29
N GLN A 165 7.22 18.67 -15.16
CA GLN A 165 5.87 18.16 -14.86
C GLN A 165 5.42 17.08 -15.85
N CYS A 166 6.35 16.39 -16.47
CA CYS A 166 6.08 15.33 -17.44
C CYS A 166 6.95 14.10 -17.15
N LEU A 167 6.49 12.95 -17.63
CA LEU A 167 7.19 11.69 -17.55
C LEU A 167 7.29 11.06 -18.93
N ILE A 168 8.46 10.51 -19.29
CA ILE A 168 8.65 9.70 -20.49
C ILE A 168 8.40 8.24 -20.11
N THR A 169 7.36 7.64 -20.68
CA THR A 169 6.97 6.27 -20.36
C THR A 169 6.30 5.58 -21.54
N LYS A 170 6.12 4.25 -21.48
CA LYS A 170 5.41 3.48 -22.50
C LYS A 170 4.01 3.12 -22.00
N LYS A 171 3.04 3.15 -22.91
CA LYS A 171 1.68 2.71 -22.61
C LYS A 171 1.67 1.21 -22.29
N MET A 172 1.06 0.85 -21.16
CA MET A 172 0.86 -0.55 -20.75
C MET A 172 -0.34 -1.16 -21.46
N LYS A 173 -0.43 -2.48 -21.46
CA LYS A 173 -1.62 -3.23 -21.86
C LYS A 173 -2.70 -3.13 -20.79
N ASN A 174 -3.94 -3.41 -21.17
CA ASN A 174 -5.08 -3.41 -20.25
C ASN A 174 -5.31 -4.82 -19.68
N MET A 175 -5.37 -4.93 -18.36
CA MET A 175 -5.77 -6.18 -17.67
C MET A 175 -6.98 -5.90 -16.79
N ARG A 176 -7.94 -6.83 -16.76
CA ARG A 176 -9.06 -6.78 -15.83
C ARG A 176 -9.01 -7.95 -14.87
N VAL A 177 -9.15 -7.65 -13.57
CA VAL A 177 -9.36 -8.66 -12.54
C VAL A 177 -10.74 -8.45 -11.95
N THR A 178 -11.61 -9.44 -12.13
CA THR A 178 -13.00 -9.39 -11.67
C THR A 178 -13.20 -10.33 -10.49
N VAL A 179 -13.72 -9.81 -9.38
CA VAL A 179 -14.14 -10.63 -8.24
C VAL A 179 -15.62 -10.40 -7.99
N ASN A 180 -16.44 -11.41 -8.28
CA ASN A 180 -17.87 -11.38 -8.09
C ASN A 180 -18.28 -12.12 -6.81
N GLY A 181 -19.58 -11.96 -6.44
CA GLY A 181 -20.15 -12.59 -5.27
C GLY A 181 -19.94 -11.78 -3.99
N LYS A 182 -19.94 -12.43 -2.83
CA LYS A 182 -19.81 -11.80 -1.50
C LYS A 182 -18.64 -12.40 -0.76
N LEU A 183 -17.94 -11.56 -0.02
CA LEU A 183 -16.91 -12.03 0.91
C LEU A 183 -17.55 -12.68 2.14
N GLY A 184 -16.93 -13.79 2.59
CA GLY A 184 -17.31 -14.47 3.82
C GLY A 184 -16.88 -13.72 5.07
N LEU A 185 -17.31 -14.24 6.24
CA LEU A 185 -16.91 -13.72 7.55
C LEU A 185 -15.39 -13.72 7.68
N GLY A 186 -14.81 -12.67 8.30
CA GLY A 186 -13.38 -12.55 8.56
C GLY A 186 -12.52 -12.27 7.31
N VAL A 187 -13.10 -12.17 6.12
CA VAL A 187 -12.39 -11.90 4.86
C VAL A 187 -12.34 -10.39 4.60
N THR A 188 -11.14 -9.89 4.36
CA THR A 188 -10.87 -8.46 4.12
C THR A 188 -10.31 -8.22 2.72
N SER A 189 -10.12 -6.96 2.37
CA SER A 189 -9.45 -6.55 1.13
C SER A 189 -8.03 -7.10 0.99
N LYS A 190 -7.33 -7.31 2.13
CA LYS A 190 -6.00 -7.93 2.16
C LYS A 190 -6.05 -9.38 1.69
N ASP A 191 -7.06 -10.12 2.12
CA ASP A 191 -7.26 -11.51 1.72
C ASP A 191 -7.59 -11.60 0.23
N VAL A 192 -8.41 -10.67 -0.27
CA VAL A 192 -8.76 -10.60 -1.70
C VAL A 192 -7.51 -10.39 -2.56
N VAL A 193 -6.67 -9.41 -2.22
CA VAL A 193 -5.47 -9.13 -3.03
C VAL A 193 -4.43 -10.25 -2.91
N LEU A 194 -4.27 -10.87 -1.75
CA LEU A 194 -3.40 -12.02 -1.56
C LEU A 194 -3.88 -13.23 -2.38
N ALA A 195 -5.19 -13.50 -2.40
CA ALA A 195 -5.78 -14.55 -3.25
C ALA A 195 -5.57 -14.27 -4.74
N ILE A 196 -5.70 -13.02 -5.18
CA ILE A 196 -5.38 -12.60 -6.56
C ILE A 196 -3.91 -12.90 -6.87
N ILE A 197 -2.98 -12.45 -6.01
CA ILE A 197 -1.54 -12.68 -6.22
C ILE A 197 -1.21 -14.17 -6.22
N GLY A 198 -1.81 -14.96 -5.32
CA GLY A 198 -1.67 -16.41 -5.31
C GLY A 198 -2.13 -17.08 -6.62
N LYS A 199 -3.19 -16.53 -7.26
CA LYS A 199 -3.72 -17.04 -8.52
C LYS A 199 -2.88 -16.69 -9.74
N ILE A 200 -2.41 -15.43 -9.84
CA ILE A 200 -1.73 -14.95 -11.05
C ILE A 200 -0.21 -14.91 -10.93
N GLY A 201 0.32 -15.08 -9.72
CA GLY A 201 1.75 -14.97 -9.41
C GLY A 201 2.26 -13.53 -9.37
N THR A 202 3.50 -13.35 -8.92
CA THR A 202 4.18 -12.04 -8.82
C THR A 202 4.55 -11.41 -10.16
N ALA A 203 4.43 -12.15 -11.26
CA ALA A 203 4.69 -11.67 -12.62
C ALA A 203 3.43 -11.57 -13.49
N GLY A 204 2.26 -11.97 -13.00
CA GLY A 204 1.02 -12.07 -13.79
C GLY A 204 0.56 -10.75 -14.39
N GLY A 205 0.81 -9.64 -13.71
CA GLY A 205 0.48 -8.28 -14.16
C GLY A 205 1.59 -7.54 -14.92
N ASN A 206 2.73 -8.18 -15.19
CA ASN A 206 3.84 -7.52 -15.87
C ASN A 206 3.43 -6.89 -17.21
N GLY A 207 3.77 -5.61 -17.39
CA GLY A 207 3.46 -4.85 -18.60
C GLY A 207 1.99 -4.43 -18.72
N HIS A 208 1.17 -4.66 -17.70
CA HIS A 208 -0.24 -4.30 -17.69
C HIS A 208 -0.57 -3.22 -16.63
N ALA A 209 -1.63 -2.47 -16.92
CA ALA A 209 -2.39 -1.71 -15.93
C ALA A 209 -3.61 -2.56 -15.54
N ILE A 210 -3.77 -2.88 -14.27
CA ILE A 210 -4.89 -3.70 -13.78
C ILE A 210 -6.06 -2.81 -13.40
N GLU A 211 -7.24 -3.09 -13.97
CA GLU A 211 -8.53 -2.58 -13.50
C GLU A 211 -9.22 -3.66 -12.65
N PHE A 212 -9.43 -3.37 -11.38
CA PHE A 212 -10.15 -4.23 -10.46
C PHE A 212 -11.64 -3.95 -10.56
N SER A 213 -12.46 -4.98 -10.77
CA SER A 213 -13.88 -4.88 -11.04
C SER A 213 -14.68 -6.03 -10.43
N GLY A 214 -16.00 -5.95 -10.50
CA GLY A 214 -16.91 -6.93 -9.92
C GLY A 214 -17.56 -6.47 -8.61
N GLN A 215 -18.52 -7.25 -8.12
CA GLN A 215 -19.35 -6.87 -6.99
C GLN A 215 -18.53 -6.64 -5.71
N VAL A 216 -17.51 -7.47 -5.48
CA VAL A 216 -16.63 -7.33 -4.29
C VAL A 216 -15.99 -5.94 -4.22
N PHE A 217 -15.49 -5.40 -5.33
CA PHE A 217 -14.88 -4.06 -5.34
C PHE A 217 -15.91 -2.93 -5.25
N LEU A 218 -17.12 -3.14 -5.75
CA LEU A 218 -18.22 -2.17 -5.58
C LEU A 218 -18.67 -2.10 -4.11
N ASP A 219 -18.69 -3.22 -3.41
CA ASP A 219 -19.08 -3.29 -2.00
C ASP A 219 -17.96 -2.81 -1.07
N MET A 220 -16.71 -2.95 -1.48
CA MET A 220 -15.50 -2.60 -0.71
C MET A 220 -15.48 -1.10 -0.37
N SER A 221 -14.98 -0.79 0.83
CA SER A 221 -14.67 0.59 1.24
C SER A 221 -13.56 1.20 0.38
N ILE A 222 -13.38 2.50 0.46
CA ILE A 222 -12.28 3.19 -0.23
C ILE A 222 -10.93 2.72 0.32
N GLU A 223 -10.81 2.55 1.61
CA GLU A 223 -9.64 2.04 2.29
C GLU A 223 -9.30 0.62 1.84
N GLY A 224 -10.30 -0.23 1.67
CA GLY A 224 -10.13 -1.57 1.11
C GLY A 224 -9.65 -1.55 -0.34
N ARG A 225 -10.20 -0.66 -1.19
CA ARG A 225 -9.72 -0.45 -2.57
C ARG A 225 -8.27 0.03 -2.60
N MET A 226 -7.87 0.90 -1.65
CA MET A 226 -6.47 1.33 -1.50
C MET A 226 -5.55 0.14 -1.20
N THR A 227 -5.96 -0.78 -0.32
CA THR A 227 -5.20 -1.99 -0.01
C THR A 227 -4.98 -2.85 -1.26
N VAL A 228 -6.01 -3.05 -2.07
CA VAL A 228 -5.91 -3.86 -3.30
C VAL A 228 -5.03 -3.17 -4.34
N CYS A 229 -5.24 -1.88 -4.60
CA CYS A 229 -4.42 -1.11 -5.55
C CYS A 229 -2.97 -0.97 -5.10
N ASN A 230 -2.73 -0.83 -3.78
CA ASN A 230 -1.40 -0.81 -3.18
C ASN A 230 -0.60 -2.05 -3.58
N MET A 231 -1.18 -3.24 -3.47
CA MET A 231 -0.51 -4.50 -3.74
C MET A 231 -0.57 -4.95 -5.22
N ALA A 232 -1.01 -4.11 -6.15
CA ALA A 232 -0.93 -4.41 -7.59
C ALA A 232 0.52 -4.62 -8.05
N ILE A 233 1.48 -3.94 -7.44
CA ILE A 233 2.91 -4.07 -7.75
C ILE A 233 3.45 -5.46 -7.35
N GLU A 234 2.92 -6.08 -6.29
CA GLU A 234 3.27 -7.44 -5.88
C GLU A 234 2.74 -8.51 -6.86
N ALA A 235 1.72 -8.16 -7.66
CA ALA A 235 1.26 -8.95 -8.80
C ALA A 235 2.03 -8.64 -10.10
N GLY A 236 3.04 -7.76 -10.05
CA GLY A 236 3.86 -7.33 -11.20
C GLY A 236 3.32 -6.12 -11.97
N ALA A 237 2.15 -5.58 -11.62
CA ALA A 237 1.57 -4.44 -12.30
C ALA A 237 1.97 -3.11 -11.65
N ARG A 238 2.52 -2.18 -12.44
CA ARG A 238 2.84 -0.83 -11.95
C ARG A 238 1.61 0.00 -11.60
N VAL A 239 0.46 -0.31 -12.19
CA VAL A 239 -0.80 0.42 -12.05
C VAL A 239 -1.91 -0.55 -11.63
N GLY A 240 -2.63 -0.22 -10.57
CA GLY A 240 -3.88 -0.85 -10.18
C GLY A 240 -4.95 0.23 -10.04
N MET A 241 -6.16 0.00 -10.56
CA MET A 241 -7.23 0.99 -10.57
C MET A 241 -8.58 0.39 -10.20
N VAL A 242 -9.42 1.21 -9.59
CA VAL A 242 -10.86 0.96 -9.44
C VAL A 242 -11.62 2.11 -10.08
N ALA A 243 -12.70 1.82 -10.80
CA ALA A 243 -13.56 2.83 -11.40
C ALA A 243 -14.19 3.73 -10.34
N VAL A 244 -14.38 5.00 -10.68
CA VAL A 244 -14.98 5.99 -9.78
C VAL A 244 -16.48 5.73 -9.61
N ASP A 245 -16.93 5.70 -8.38
CA ASP A 245 -18.34 5.60 -7.98
C ASP A 245 -18.72 6.66 -6.92
N SER A 246 -19.94 6.56 -6.39
CA SER A 246 -20.42 7.49 -5.37
C SER A 246 -19.60 7.46 -4.08
N LYS A 247 -19.07 6.28 -3.67
CA LYS A 247 -18.20 6.15 -2.49
C LYS A 247 -16.91 6.95 -2.68
N THR A 248 -16.32 6.87 -3.89
CA THR A 248 -15.11 7.64 -4.24
C THR A 248 -15.37 9.14 -4.17
N ILE A 249 -16.49 9.61 -4.70
CA ILE A 249 -16.85 11.03 -4.69
C ILE A 249 -17.05 11.53 -3.26
N GLU A 250 -17.83 10.80 -2.44
CA GLU A 250 -18.10 11.19 -1.05
C GLU A 250 -16.82 11.18 -0.19
N TYR A 251 -15.88 10.27 -0.46
CA TYR A 251 -14.59 10.20 0.24
C TYR A 251 -13.80 11.52 0.17
N PHE A 252 -13.87 12.25 -0.95
CA PHE A 252 -13.13 13.50 -1.13
C PHE A 252 -13.86 14.76 -0.67
N LYS A 253 -15.11 14.65 -0.28
CA LYS A 253 -15.92 15.81 0.12
C LYS A 253 -15.36 16.49 1.37
N GLY A 254 -15.06 17.79 1.25
CA GLY A 254 -14.53 18.59 2.36
C GLY A 254 -13.05 18.36 2.68
N ARG A 255 -12.31 17.55 1.90
CA ARG A 255 -10.86 17.41 2.11
C ARG A 255 -10.10 18.66 1.67
N LYS A 256 -8.95 18.90 2.29
CA LYS A 256 -8.17 20.15 2.20
C LYS A 256 -7.87 20.62 0.77
N PHE A 257 -7.49 19.70 -0.12
CA PHE A 257 -7.16 20.02 -1.51
C PHE A 257 -8.28 19.68 -2.49
N ALA A 258 -9.43 19.20 -2.00
CA ALA A 258 -10.58 18.94 -2.85
C ALA A 258 -11.21 20.27 -3.35
N PRO A 259 -11.76 20.28 -4.56
CA PRO A 259 -12.46 21.46 -5.07
C PRO A 259 -13.71 21.78 -4.23
N THR A 260 -14.13 23.04 -4.23
CA THR A 260 -15.29 23.52 -3.47
C THR A 260 -16.28 24.26 -4.37
N GLY A 261 -17.53 24.43 -3.92
CA GLY A 261 -18.55 25.19 -4.63
C GLY A 261 -18.78 24.72 -6.07
N ASN A 262 -18.83 25.66 -7.02
CA ASN A 262 -19.04 25.35 -8.44
C ASN A 262 -17.96 24.44 -9.06
N MET A 263 -16.74 24.47 -8.51
CA MET A 263 -15.67 23.59 -8.98
C MET A 263 -15.90 22.14 -8.54
N TRP A 264 -16.49 21.94 -7.35
CA TRP A 264 -16.91 20.60 -6.91
C TRP A 264 -17.93 19.99 -7.87
N ALA A 265 -19.00 20.74 -8.22
CA ALA A 265 -20.02 20.23 -9.13
C ALA A 265 -19.47 19.86 -10.52
N LYS A 266 -18.49 20.63 -11.02
CA LYS A 266 -17.79 20.31 -12.28
C LYS A 266 -16.94 19.05 -12.14
N ALA A 267 -16.23 18.94 -11.03
CA ALA A 267 -15.38 17.78 -10.74
C ALA A 267 -16.22 16.50 -10.61
N GLU A 268 -17.27 16.54 -9.82
CA GLU A 268 -18.21 15.41 -9.64
C GLU A 268 -18.79 14.92 -10.98
N LYS A 269 -19.22 15.86 -11.84
CA LYS A 269 -19.69 15.53 -13.20
C LYS A 269 -18.61 14.85 -14.05
N TYR A 270 -17.36 15.31 -13.96
CA TYR A 270 -16.23 14.69 -14.66
C TYR A 270 -15.87 13.34 -14.05
N TRP A 271 -15.73 13.26 -12.73
CA TRP A 271 -15.36 12.05 -12.01
C TRP A 271 -16.32 10.89 -12.26
N SER A 272 -17.62 11.17 -12.33
CA SER A 272 -18.64 10.14 -12.64
C SER A 272 -18.49 9.48 -14.01
N THR A 273 -17.67 10.06 -14.92
CA THR A 273 -17.34 9.47 -16.23
C THR A 273 -16.12 8.54 -16.21
N LEU A 274 -15.37 8.50 -15.08
CA LEU A 274 -14.13 7.76 -14.95
C LEU A 274 -14.38 6.28 -14.64
N LYS A 275 -14.81 5.56 -15.66
CA LYS A 275 -15.04 4.12 -15.69
C LYS A 275 -14.83 3.61 -17.12
N SER A 276 -14.54 2.35 -17.27
CA SER A 276 -14.45 1.70 -18.57
C SER A 276 -15.80 1.72 -19.30
N ASP A 277 -15.76 1.88 -20.61
CA ASP A 277 -16.96 1.78 -21.44
C ASP A 277 -17.46 0.33 -21.42
N LYS A 278 -18.76 0.13 -21.66
CA LYS A 278 -19.42 -1.18 -21.49
C LYS A 278 -18.78 -2.31 -22.30
N ASN A 279 -18.33 -1.99 -23.51
CA ASN A 279 -17.71 -2.96 -24.43
C ASN A 279 -16.21 -2.70 -24.61
N ALA A 280 -15.57 -2.07 -23.62
CA ALA A 280 -14.11 -1.91 -23.64
C ALA A 280 -13.43 -3.29 -23.62
N THR A 281 -12.39 -3.44 -24.42
CA THR A 281 -11.63 -4.69 -24.52
C THR A 281 -10.40 -4.64 -23.63
N PHE A 282 -10.09 -5.76 -23.00
CA PHE A 282 -8.90 -5.95 -22.18
C PHE A 282 -8.00 -6.99 -22.85
N ASP A 283 -6.69 -6.81 -22.74
CA ASP A 283 -5.69 -7.73 -23.29
C ASP A 283 -5.63 -9.04 -22.48
N LEU A 284 -5.95 -8.96 -21.18
CA LEU A 284 -5.99 -10.08 -20.26
C LEU A 284 -7.14 -9.91 -19.27
N GLU A 285 -7.85 -10.99 -18.99
CA GLU A 285 -8.94 -11.02 -18.02
C GLU A 285 -8.74 -12.20 -17.05
N VAL A 286 -8.99 -11.95 -15.75
CA VAL A 286 -8.93 -12.95 -14.69
C VAL A 286 -10.17 -12.80 -13.82
N GLU A 287 -10.79 -13.92 -13.46
CA GLU A 287 -11.99 -13.95 -12.63
C GLU A 287 -11.78 -14.80 -11.38
N LEU A 288 -12.32 -14.32 -10.25
CA LEU A 288 -12.40 -15.04 -8.97
C LEU A 288 -13.82 -14.95 -8.41
N SER A 289 -14.21 -15.94 -7.59
CA SER A 289 -15.40 -15.90 -6.76
C SER A 289 -15.05 -15.39 -5.36
N GLY A 290 -15.78 -14.37 -4.89
CA GLY A 290 -15.62 -13.84 -3.53
C GLY A 290 -15.98 -14.85 -2.45
N GLU A 291 -16.92 -15.75 -2.72
CA GLU A 291 -17.35 -16.81 -1.80
C GLU A 291 -16.26 -17.86 -1.54
N GLU A 292 -15.33 -18.03 -2.50
CA GLU A 292 -14.22 -18.98 -2.37
C GLU A 292 -13.01 -18.41 -1.64
N ILE A 293 -12.99 -17.09 -1.41
CA ILE A 293 -11.89 -16.44 -0.69
C ILE A 293 -12.15 -16.56 0.82
N ILE A 294 -11.19 -17.11 1.51
CA ILE A 294 -11.13 -17.16 2.98
C ILE A 294 -9.88 -16.41 3.47
N PRO A 295 -9.71 -16.14 4.77
CA PRO A 295 -8.52 -15.46 5.27
C PRO A 295 -7.22 -16.08 4.77
N GLN A 296 -6.30 -15.25 4.28
CA GLN A 296 -5.08 -15.64 3.59
C GLN A 296 -3.84 -15.36 4.43
N VAL A 297 -2.83 -16.23 4.31
CA VAL A 297 -1.53 -16.08 5.00
C VAL A 297 -0.40 -16.47 4.06
N THR A 298 0.66 -15.67 3.95
CA THR A 298 1.86 -16.09 3.23
C THR A 298 2.72 -16.99 4.11
N TRP A 299 3.14 -18.13 3.57
CA TRP A 299 3.99 -19.12 4.26
C TRP A 299 5.46 -19.05 3.85
N GLY A 300 5.77 -18.42 2.72
CA GLY A 300 7.11 -18.41 2.13
C GLY A 300 7.71 -17.00 2.02
N THR A 301 8.65 -16.85 1.10
CA THR A 301 9.48 -15.65 0.90
C THR A 301 9.01 -14.76 -0.26
N SER A 302 7.79 -14.97 -0.75
CA SER A 302 7.15 -14.20 -1.81
C SER A 302 5.66 -14.06 -1.52
N PRO A 303 5.00 -12.94 -1.90
CA PRO A 303 3.55 -12.78 -1.73
C PRO A 303 2.69 -13.83 -2.47
N GLU A 304 3.22 -14.45 -3.54
CA GLU A 304 2.54 -15.54 -4.24
C GLU A 304 2.58 -16.87 -3.47
N MET A 305 3.50 -17.02 -2.52
CA MET A 305 3.55 -18.17 -1.61
C MET A 305 2.53 -17.98 -0.49
N VAL A 306 1.27 -17.97 -0.85
CA VAL A 306 0.12 -17.70 0.01
C VAL A 306 -0.82 -18.90 0.04
N LEU A 307 -1.49 -19.10 1.16
CA LEU A 307 -2.46 -20.15 1.39
C LEU A 307 -3.65 -19.63 2.19
N PRO A 308 -4.83 -20.26 2.04
CA PRO A 308 -5.91 -20.13 3.01
C PRO A 308 -5.42 -20.52 4.41
N VAL A 309 -5.96 -19.86 5.44
CA VAL A 309 -5.55 -20.09 6.85
C VAL A 309 -5.74 -21.51 7.33
N ASP A 310 -6.69 -22.25 6.74
CA ASP A 310 -6.95 -23.67 7.02
C ASP A 310 -6.12 -24.62 6.12
N GLY A 311 -5.18 -24.07 5.33
CA GLY A 311 -4.33 -24.81 4.42
C GLY A 311 -3.12 -25.46 5.09
N PHE A 312 -2.41 -26.27 4.29
CA PHE A 312 -1.18 -26.96 4.69
C PHE A 312 -0.01 -26.48 3.86
N ILE A 313 1.12 -26.25 4.51
CA ILE A 313 2.37 -25.80 3.88
C ILE A 313 2.79 -26.86 2.83
N PRO A 314 3.10 -26.44 1.57
CA PRO A 314 3.42 -27.37 0.50
C PRO A 314 4.61 -28.27 0.82
N ARG A 315 4.52 -29.53 0.40
CA ARG A 315 5.64 -30.47 0.46
C ARG A 315 6.41 -30.41 -0.86
N PRO A 316 7.74 -30.28 -0.84
CA PRO A 316 8.54 -30.24 -2.07
C PRO A 316 8.32 -31.47 -2.98
N GLU A 317 8.09 -32.66 -2.38
CA GLU A 317 7.85 -33.92 -3.09
C GLU A 317 6.54 -33.92 -3.89
N ASP A 318 5.57 -33.12 -3.53
CA ASP A 318 4.26 -33.04 -4.21
C ASP A 318 4.32 -32.10 -5.44
N GLU A 319 5.39 -31.28 -5.60
CA GLU A 319 5.55 -30.38 -6.74
C GLU A 319 6.30 -31.06 -7.89
N SER A 320 5.67 -31.12 -9.05
CA SER A 320 6.21 -31.76 -10.24
C SER A 320 7.27 -30.93 -10.96
N ASP A 321 7.13 -29.59 -10.95
CA ASP A 321 8.09 -28.68 -11.59
C ASP A 321 9.38 -28.58 -10.75
N PRO A 322 10.54 -28.95 -11.31
CA PRO A 322 11.80 -28.92 -10.56
C PRO A 322 12.20 -27.53 -10.05
N GLN A 323 11.87 -26.46 -10.79
CA GLN A 323 12.19 -25.09 -10.39
C GLN A 323 11.30 -24.64 -9.22
N LYS A 324 10.00 -24.90 -9.30
CA LYS A 324 9.05 -24.62 -8.22
C LYS A 324 9.38 -25.47 -6.97
N ARG A 325 9.69 -26.76 -7.16
CA ARG A 325 10.14 -27.62 -6.06
C ARG A 325 11.36 -27.05 -5.34
N GLN A 326 12.36 -26.58 -6.09
CA GLN A 326 13.55 -25.98 -5.50
C GLN A 326 13.22 -24.66 -4.75
N ALA A 327 12.33 -23.84 -5.28
CA ALA A 327 11.85 -22.62 -4.62
C ALA A 327 11.13 -22.94 -3.29
N ILE A 328 10.30 -24.00 -3.25
CA ILE A 328 9.65 -24.48 -2.02
C ILE A 328 10.72 -24.90 -0.99
N VAL A 329 11.73 -25.70 -1.40
CA VAL A 329 12.82 -26.13 -0.50
C VAL A 329 13.54 -24.93 0.10
N GLN A 330 13.88 -23.92 -0.71
CA GLN A 330 14.58 -22.71 -0.25
C GLN A 330 13.70 -21.88 0.71
N ALA A 331 12.43 -21.69 0.36
CA ALA A 331 11.49 -20.96 1.20
C ALA A 331 11.29 -21.66 2.56
N LEU A 332 11.07 -22.96 2.58
CA LEU A 332 10.94 -23.73 3.82
C LEU A 332 12.20 -23.63 4.70
N LYS A 333 13.37 -23.71 4.09
CA LYS A 333 14.66 -23.57 4.80
C LYS A 333 14.79 -22.18 5.44
N TYR A 334 14.51 -21.10 4.66
CA TYR A 334 14.60 -19.73 5.18
C TYR A 334 13.56 -19.48 6.27
N MET A 335 12.31 -19.85 6.01
CA MET A 335 11.19 -19.64 6.94
C MET A 335 11.24 -20.59 8.14
N GLY A 336 12.12 -21.62 8.13
CA GLY A 336 12.22 -22.61 9.21
C GLY A 336 10.94 -23.43 9.39
N LEU A 337 10.20 -23.65 8.30
CA LEU A 337 8.93 -24.37 8.29
C LEU A 337 9.10 -25.79 7.75
N LYS A 338 8.15 -26.65 8.10
CA LYS A 338 8.11 -28.04 7.63
C LYS A 338 6.94 -28.22 6.65
N GLY A 339 7.22 -28.76 5.47
CA GLY A 339 6.18 -29.12 4.51
C GLY A 339 5.18 -30.09 5.11
N GLY A 340 3.88 -29.87 4.85
CA GLY A 340 2.77 -30.63 5.37
C GLY A 340 2.27 -30.22 6.76
N SER A 341 2.90 -29.25 7.43
CA SER A 341 2.34 -28.65 8.66
C SER A 341 1.17 -27.73 8.33
N ALA A 342 0.23 -27.56 9.25
CA ALA A 342 -0.83 -26.60 9.09
C ALA A 342 -0.29 -25.16 9.15
N ILE A 343 -0.92 -24.22 8.44
CA ILE A 343 -0.61 -22.77 8.54
C ILE A 343 -0.75 -22.30 9.98
N THR A 344 -1.73 -22.79 10.70
CA THR A 344 -2.00 -22.47 12.10
C THR A 344 -0.94 -22.96 13.09
N ASP A 345 -0.04 -23.85 12.68
CA ASP A 345 1.09 -24.29 13.51
C ASP A 345 2.26 -23.28 13.54
N ILE A 346 2.22 -22.22 12.70
CA ILE A 346 3.29 -21.23 12.61
C ILE A 346 3.30 -20.38 13.88
N PRO A 347 4.38 -20.41 14.70
CA PRO A 347 4.49 -19.56 15.87
C PRO A 347 4.72 -18.10 15.45
N VAL A 348 4.34 -17.16 16.32
CA VAL A 348 4.53 -15.73 16.11
C VAL A 348 5.34 -15.13 17.26
N ASP A 349 6.50 -14.54 16.93
CA ASP A 349 7.35 -13.84 17.90
C ASP A 349 7.01 -12.35 17.99
N LEU A 350 6.68 -11.72 16.85
CA LEU A 350 6.32 -10.30 16.75
C LEU A 350 5.08 -10.14 15.87
N VAL A 351 4.38 -9.02 16.09
CA VAL A 351 3.26 -8.62 15.24
C VAL A 351 3.44 -7.18 14.81
N PHE A 352 3.20 -6.91 13.53
CA PHE A 352 3.21 -5.57 12.96
C PHE A 352 1.87 -5.23 12.30
N ILE A 353 1.18 -4.25 12.85
CA ILE A 353 -0.06 -3.68 12.29
C ILE A 353 0.26 -2.26 11.83
N GLY A 354 0.37 -2.05 10.51
CA GLY A 354 0.86 -0.79 9.96
C GLY A 354 1.11 -0.87 8.45
N SER A 355 2.03 -0.05 7.94
CA SER A 355 2.40 0.05 6.51
C SER A 355 1.38 0.84 5.68
N CYS A 356 1.81 1.34 4.52
CA CYS A 356 0.90 2.00 3.56
C CYS A 356 -0.27 1.10 3.10
N THR A 357 -0.16 -0.21 3.30
CA THR A 357 -1.18 -1.17 2.93
C THR A 357 -2.35 -1.18 3.91
N ASN A 358 -2.05 -1.26 5.23
CA ASN A 358 -3.06 -1.43 6.29
C ASN A 358 -2.72 -0.63 7.55
N SER A 359 -2.84 0.68 7.46
CA SER A 359 -2.62 1.61 8.58
C SER A 359 -3.64 2.73 8.65
N ARG A 360 -4.77 2.57 7.96
CA ARG A 360 -5.87 3.54 7.95
C ARG A 360 -6.82 3.27 9.09
N ILE A 361 -7.74 4.19 9.34
CA ILE A 361 -8.65 4.09 10.48
C ILE A 361 -9.49 2.79 10.49
N GLU A 362 -9.92 2.30 9.32
CA GLU A 362 -10.66 1.02 9.22
C GLU A 362 -9.80 -0.16 9.64
N ASP A 363 -8.52 -0.16 9.28
CA ASP A 363 -7.56 -1.19 9.66
C ASP A 363 -7.35 -1.21 11.17
N MET A 364 -7.22 -0.02 11.79
CA MET A 364 -7.11 0.12 13.24
C MET A 364 -8.38 -0.38 13.96
N ARG A 365 -9.57 -0.01 13.45
CA ARG A 365 -10.85 -0.50 14.00
C ARG A 365 -10.98 -2.01 13.90
N ALA A 366 -10.61 -2.59 12.76
CA ALA A 366 -10.65 -4.04 12.54
C ALA A 366 -9.73 -4.80 13.51
N ALA A 367 -8.49 -4.34 13.68
CA ALA A 367 -7.55 -4.92 14.66
C ALA A 367 -8.02 -4.72 16.10
N ALA A 368 -8.53 -3.51 16.44
CA ALA A 368 -9.01 -3.19 17.78
C ALA A 368 -10.24 -4.03 18.17
N SER A 369 -11.13 -4.37 17.21
CA SER A 369 -12.29 -5.23 17.49
C SER A 369 -11.87 -6.61 18.02
N ILE A 370 -10.78 -7.16 17.51
CA ILE A 370 -10.20 -8.44 17.95
C ILE A 370 -9.42 -8.28 19.28
N ALA A 371 -8.68 -7.16 19.42
CA ALA A 371 -7.87 -6.90 20.62
C ALA A 371 -8.71 -6.61 21.86
N LYS A 372 -9.94 -6.07 21.69
CA LYS A 372 -10.81 -5.62 22.78
C LYS A 372 -11.13 -6.75 23.74
N GLY A 373 -10.79 -6.54 25.03
CA GLY A 373 -11.04 -7.52 26.11
C GLY A 373 -10.06 -8.71 26.12
N ASN A 374 -9.15 -8.80 25.18
CA ASN A 374 -8.13 -9.84 25.10
C ASN A 374 -6.76 -9.33 25.56
N LYS A 375 -5.81 -10.25 25.73
CA LYS A 375 -4.41 -9.94 26.05
C LYS A 375 -3.47 -10.61 25.06
N VAL A 376 -2.37 -9.93 24.74
CA VAL A 376 -1.28 -10.48 23.94
C VAL A 376 -0.72 -11.72 24.63
N SER A 377 -0.48 -12.78 23.86
CA SER A 377 0.15 -14.02 24.35
C SER A 377 1.51 -13.75 24.95
N SER A 378 1.85 -14.43 26.04
CA SER A 378 3.17 -14.31 26.68
C SER A 378 4.33 -14.82 25.80
N THR A 379 4.02 -15.54 24.71
CA THR A 379 5.02 -16.00 23.73
C THR A 379 5.37 -14.92 22.70
N VAL A 380 4.50 -13.92 22.49
CA VAL A 380 4.74 -12.79 21.60
C VAL A 380 5.54 -11.72 22.32
N LYS A 381 6.70 -11.37 21.77
CA LYS A 381 7.65 -10.45 22.40
C LYS A 381 7.24 -9.00 22.25
N GLN A 382 6.62 -8.66 21.10
CA GLN A 382 6.22 -7.28 20.80
C GLN A 382 5.12 -7.25 19.74
N VAL A 383 4.20 -6.31 19.90
CA VAL A 383 3.15 -6.01 18.93
C VAL A 383 3.19 -4.51 18.63
N LEU A 384 3.61 -4.13 17.43
CA LEU A 384 3.63 -2.74 17.00
C LEU A 384 2.35 -2.37 16.27
N VAL A 385 1.63 -1.37 16.75
CA VAL A 385 0.45 -0.79 16.10
C VAL A 385 0.79 0.63 15.66
N VAL A 386 0.92 0.82 14.35
CA VAL A 386 1.46 2.04 13.75
C VAL A 386 0.42 2.68 12.85
N PRO A 387 -0.23 3.78 13.24
CA PRO A 387 -1.15 4.52 12.38
C PRO A 387 -0.42 5.12 11.17
N GLY A 388 -1.11 5.25 10.04
CA GLY A 388 -0.50 5.69 8.78
C GLY A 388 -0.25 7.18 8.67
N SER A 389 -0.91 8.00 9.49
CA SER A 389 -0.79 9.46 9.49
C SER A 389 -1.14 10.04 10.85
N GLN A 390 -0.77 11.30 11.07
CA GLN A 390 -1.19 12.04 12.28
C GLN A 390 -2.72 12.19 12.34
N MET A 391 -3.38 12.26 11.19
CA MET A 391 -4.85 12.32 11.13
C MET A 391 -5.48 11.00 11.56
N VAL A 392 -4.97 9.86 11.08
CA VAL A 392 -5.42 8.52 11.54
C VAL A 392 -5.16 8.35 13.03
N LYS A 393 -3.97 8.74 13.52
CA LYS A 393 -3.62 8.67 14.94
C LYS A 393 -4.61 9.44 15.79
N ALA A 394 -4.82 10.72 15.46
CA ALA A 394 -5.75 11.59 16.20
C ALA A 394 -7.19 11.05 16.18
N GLN A 395 -7.64 10.49 15.06
CA GLN A 395 -8.97 9.88 14.96
C GLN A 395 -9.05 8.59 15.80
N ALA A 396 -8.04 7.73 15.74
CA ALA A 396 -8.02 6.48 16.52
C ALA A 396 -8.04 6.77 18.03
N GLU A 397 -7.26 7.75 18.49
CA GLU A 397 -7.24 8.20 19.89
C GLU A 397 -8.60 8.82 20.31
N ALA A 398 -9.22 9.61 19.43
CA ALA A 398 -10.55 10.16 19.70
C ALA A 398 -11.65 9.08 19.81
N GLU A 399 -11.45 7.93 19.15
CA GLU A 399 -12.32 6.75 19.21
C GLU A 399 -11.93 5.78 20.35
N GLY A 400 -10.82 6.04 21.09
CA GLY A 400 -10.32 5.20 22.17
C GLY A 400 -9.73 3.86 21.70
N LEU A 401 -9.27 3.80 20.45
CA LEU A 401 -8.66 2.57 19.91
C LEU A 401 -7.26 2.33 20.48
N ASP A 402 -6.52 3.39 20.77
CA ASP A 402 -5.22 3.35 21.44
C ASP A 402 -5.32 2.69 22.83
N ASP A 403 -6.32 3.07 23.63
CA ASP A 403 -6.58 2.46 24.93
C ASP A 403 -6.87 0.95 24.80
N ILE A 404 -7.59 0.53 23.76
CA ILE A 404 -7.87 -0.90 23.50
C ILE A 404 -6.55 -1.64 23.24
N PHE A 405 -5.68 -1.10 22.38
CA PHE A 405 -4.39 -1.72 22.05
C PHE A 405 -3.46 -1.76 23.27
N ILE A 406 -3.29 -0.65 23.98
CA ILE A 406 -2.46 -0.55 25.19
C ILE A 406 -2.98 -1.52 26.26
N ASN A 407 -4.28 -1.55 26.48
CA ASN A 407 -4.88 -2.48 27.44
C ASN A 407 -4.70 -3.95 27.04
N ALA A 408 -4.62 -4.27 25.75
CA ALA A 408 -4.30 -5.61 25.28
C ALA A 408 -2.81 -5.97 25.46
N GLY A 409 -1.93 -5.00 25.72
CA GLY A 409 -0.48 -5.17 25.82
C GLY A 409 0.26 -4.97 24.50
N MET A 410 -0.33 -4.16 23.58
CA MET A 410 0.27 -3.78 22.31
C MET A 410 0.88 -2.39 22.38
N ASP A 411 1.94 -2.12 21.60
CA ASP A 411 2.64 -0.84 21.56
C ASP A 411 1.96 0.10 20.56
N TRP A 412 1.27 1.14 21.08
CA TRP A 412 0.73 2.22 20.24
C TRP A 412 1.85 3.19 19.86
N ARG A 413 2.04 3.39 18.55
CA ARG A 413 3.21 4.05 18.00
C ARG A 413 2.86 5.37 17.31
N GLU A 414 3.90 6.17 17.00
CA GLU A 414 3.78 7.36 16.17
C GLU A 414 3.71 7.00 14.67
N PRO A 415 3.02 7.82 13.84
CA PRO A 415 2.83 7.51 12.41
C PRO A 415 4.12 7.47 11.60
N GLY A 416 4.25 6.45 10.75
CA GLY A 416 5.38 6.25 9.84
C GLY A 416 5.36 4.88 9.18
N CYS A 417 6.34 4.61 8.31
CA CYS A 417 6.47 3.31 7.64
C CYS A 417 6.93 2.19 8.58
N SER A 418 7.62 2.52 9.69
CA SER A 418 8.05 1.57 10.72
C SER A 418 8.75 0.33 10.13
N MET A 419 8.33 -0.86 10.55
CA MET A 419 8.91 -2.14 10.15
C MET A 419 8.71 -2.50 8.66
N CYS A 420 7.95 -1.73 7.88
CA CYS A 420 7.67 -2.07 6.46
C CYS A 420 8.94 -2.26 5.63
N LEU A 421 9.98 -1.43 5.87
CA LEU A 421 11.30 -1.48 5.21
C LEU A 421 12.45 -1.72 6.17
N ALA A 422 12.20 -1.70 7.48
CA ALA A 422 13.23 -1.78 8.52
C ALA A 422 14.36 -0.72 8.36
N MET A 423 14.00 0.48 7.89
CA MET A 423 14.91 1.62 7.74
C MET A 423 15.07 2.42 9.04
N ASN A 424 14.29 2.12 10.07
CA ASN A 424 14.36 2.69 11.41
C ASN A 424 14.71 1.61 12.45
N ALA A 425 14.51 1.89 13.74
CA ALA A 425 14.81 0.97 14.83
C ALA A 425 13.88 -0.26 14.87
N ASP A 426 12.70 -0.19 14.26
CA ASP A 426 11.71 -1.27 14.24
C ASP A 426 12.14 -2.36 13.26
N LYS A 427 12.74 -3.45 13.78
CA LYS A 427 13.32 -4.54 12.96
C LYS A 427 13.09 -5.90 13.60
N LEU A 428 12.96 -6.93 12.75
CA LEU A 428 13.00 -8.32 13.17
C LEU A 428 14.43 -8.78 13.43
N GLY A 429 14.59 -9.58 14.47
CA GLY A 429 15.79 -10.40 14.66
C GLY A 429 15.79 -11.64 13.75
N ALA A 430 16.99 -12.20 13.52
CA ALA A 430 17.13 -13.40 12.71
C ALA A 430 16.33 -14.58 13.29
N GLY A 431 15.59 -15.26 12.43
CA GLY A 431 14.76 -16.42 12.76
C GLY A 431 13.42 -16.10 13.42
N GLN A 432 13.13 -14.83 13.74
CA GLN A 432 11.85 -14.44 14.33
C GLN A 432 10.74 -14.45 13.28
N HIS A 433 9.58 -15.00 13.67
CA HIS A 433 8.36 -14.99 12.87
C HIS A 433 7.51 -13.77 13.19
N CYS A 434 7.10 -13.02 12.16
CA CYS A 434 6.25 -11.85 12.29
C CYS A 434 4.94 -12.02 11.53
N ALA A 435 3.82 -11.90 12.22
CA ALA A 435 2.52 -11.68 11.60
C ALA A 435 2.41 -10.20 11.21
N SER A 436 2.32 -9.89 9.92
CA SER A 436 2.52 -8.53 9.40
C SER A 436 1.45 -8.10 8.42
N THR A 437 0.93 -6.89 8.59
CA THR A 437 0.01 -6.27 7.64
C THR A 437 0.72 -5.50 6.52
N SER A 438 2.05 -5.59 6.43
CA SER A 438 2.83 -5.01 5.33
C SER A 438 2.50 -5.66 3.98
N ASN A 439 3.16 -5.23 2.92
CA ASN A 439 2.87 -5.64 1.55
C ASN A 439 3.89 -6.63 0.97
N ARG A 440 5.08 -6.75 1.56
CA ARG A 440 6.17 -7.59 1.08
C ARG A 440 6.78 -8.43 2.17
N ASN A 441 7.17 -9.66 1.83
CA ASN A 441 7.74 -10.65 2.75
C ASN A 441 8.99 -11.36 2.21
N PHE A 442 9.71 -10.77 1.25
CA PHE A 442 10.95 -11.39 0.78
C PHE A 442 12.04 -11.37 1.88
N GLU A 443 13.04 -12.20 1.70
CA GLU A 443 14.13 -12.42 2.66
C GLU A 443 14.75 -11.09 3.14
N GLY A 444 14.81 -10.89 4.44
CA GLY A 444 15.40 -9.71 5.06
C GLY A 444 14.57 -8.43 5.00
N ARG A 445 13.34 -8.43 4.44
CA ARG A 445 12.54 -7.21 4.23
C ARG A 445 12.28 -6.42 5.52
N GLN A 446 11.94 -7.10 6.60
CA GLN A 446 11.65 -6.48 7.90
C GLN A 446 12.82 -6.62 8.90
N GLY A 447 13.98 -7.02 8.44
CA GLY A 447 15.18 -7.26 9.23
C GLY A 447 15.97 -8.47 8.74
N SER A 448 17.29 -8.45 8.83
CA SER A 448 18.15 -9.54 8.34
C SER A 448 17.80 -10.87 9.01
N GLY A 449 17.45 -11.88 8.20
CA GLY A 449 17.02 -13.20 8.67
C GLY A 449 15.63 -13.26 9.31
N GLY A 450 14.88 -12.15 9.30
CA GLY A 450 13.49 -12.10 9.77
C GLY A 450 12.53 -12.84 8.82
N ARG A 451 11.47 -13.44 9.37
CA ARG A 451 10.49 -14.30 8.70
C ARG A 451 9.11 -13.64 8.75
N THR A 452 8.66 -13.13 7.63
CA THR A 452 7.43 -12.33 7.56
C THR A 452 6.28 -13.12 6.96
N HIS A 453 5.13 -13.13 7.63
CA HIS A 453 3.86 -13.69 7.15
C HIS A 453 2.88 -12.55 6.92
N LEU A 454 2.50 -12.33 5.65
CA LEU A 454 1.52 -11.31 5.29
C LEU A 454 0.11 -11.82 5.57
N LEU A 455 -0.70 -10.99 6.24
CA LEU A 455 -2.08 -11.29 6.58
C LEU A 455 -2.85 -9.99 6.87
N SER A 456 -4.16 -10.10 7.12
CA SER A 456 -5.03 -8.95 7.40
C SER A 456 -4.84 -8.38 8.81
N PRO A 457 -5.27 -7.13 9.08
CA PRO A 457 -5.20 -6.52 10.41
C PRO A 457 -5.89 -7.34 11.51
N SER A 458 -7.08 -7.87 11.22
CA SER A 458 -7.80 -8.75 12.16
C SER A 458 -7.05 -10.04 12.43
N MET A 459 -6.47 -10.67 11.40
CA MET A 459 -5.64 -11.86 11.53
C MET A 459 -4.35 -11.56 12.34
N ALA A 460 -3.74 -10.39 12.13
CA ALA A 460 -2.56 -9.98 12.89
C ALA A 460 -2.87 -9.82 14.39
N ALA A 461 -3.99 -9.16 14.73
CA ALA A 461 -4.43 -9.01 16.09
C ALA A 461 -4.79 -10.38 16.74
N ALA A 462 -5.45 -11.27 16.01
CA ALA A 462 -5.75 -12.62 16.46
C ALA A 462 -4.47 -13.44 16.73
N ALA A 463 -3.47 -13.33 15.83
CA ALA A 463 -2.18 -13.98 16.00
C ALA A 463 -1.40 -13.45 17.22
N ALA A 464 -1.51 -12.13 17.52
CA ALA A 464 -0.92 -11.54 18.71
C ALA A 464 -1.50 -12.15 20.01
N ILE A 465 -2.81 -12.39 20.01
CA ILE A 465 -3.51 -12.95 21.18
C ILE A 465 -3.20 -14.44 21.32
N ALA A 466 -3.19 -15.21 20.21
CA ALA A 466 -2.99 -16.65 20.23
C ALA A 466 -1.51 -17.05 20.42
N GLY A 467 -0.55 -16.22 19.97
CA GLY A 467 0.88 -16.55 19.91
C GLY A 467 1.30 -17.40 18.71
N HIS A 468 0.38 -17.66 17.81
CA HIS A 468 0.58 -18.39 16.54
C HIS A 468 -0.45 -17.91 15.51
N ILE A 469 -0.28 -18.29 14.24
CA ILE A 469 -1.29 -18.01 13.22
C ILE A 469 -2.58 -18.74 13.58
N VAL A 470 -3.71 -18.01 13.53
CA VAL A 470 -5.02 -18.55 13.89
C VAL A 470 -6.09 -18.00 12.94
N ASP A 471 -7.14 -18.78 12.74
CA ASP A 471 -8.28 -18.36 11.94
C ASP A 471 -9.12 -17.32 12.72
N VAL A 472 -9.14 -16.08 12.24
CA VAL A 472 -9.87 -14.98 12.88
C VAL A 472 -11.38 -15.26 13.00
N ARG A 473 -11.95 -16.09 12.13
CA ARG A 473 -13.37 -16.48 12.17
C ARG A 473 -13.77 -17.15 13.49
N SER A 474 -12.79 -17.77 14.18
CA SER A 474 -13.01 -18.34 15.51
C SER A 474 -13.17 -17.29 16.62
N PHE A 475 -12.62 -16.09 16.44
CA PHE A 475 -12.78 -14.96 17.36
C PHE A 475 -14.10 -14.21 17.13
N GLU A 476 -14.54 -14.06 15.89
CA GLU A 476 -15.78 -13.36 15.55
C GLU A 476 -17.03 -14.16 15.90
N SER A 477 -16.95 -15.49 15.88
CA SER A 477 -18.06 -16.36 16.31
C SER A 477 -18.29 -16.42 17.82
N ALA A 478 -17.38 -15.82 18.62
CA ALA A 478 -17.46 -15.79 20.07
C ALA A 478 -18.06 -14.48 20.64
N GLN A 479 -18.40 -13.52 19.77
CA GLN A 479 -19.09 -12.26 20.09
C GLN A 479 -20.57 -12.35 19.70
#